data_702677a0b1090c536ca3171c24ed6a4c
#
_entry.id   702677a0b1090c536ca3171c24ed6a4c
#
_cell.length_a   1.000
_cell.length_b   1.000
_cell.length_c   1.000
_cell.angle_alpha   90.00
_cell.angle_beta   90.00
_cell.angle_gamma   90.00
#
_symmetry.space_group_name_H-M   'P 1'
#
loop_
_entity.id
_entity.type
_entity.pdbx_description
1 polymer ?
#
loop_
_entity_poly.entity_id
_entity_poly.type
_entity_poly.pdbx_seq_one_letter_code
_entity_poly.pdbx_strand_id
1 'polypeptide(L)'
;AIIGGIMALVATNLIGSAGDARVKTTISQIKLIEGALDMYKLHNFTYPTTEQGIEALVKKPTSAPEPKNYQTGGYLKGNNVPTDAWGHEFLYFLDKGQYEIVSLGADGQEGGEGENADISSLDK
;
A
#
# COMPACT_ATOMS: atom_id res chain seq x y z
N ALA A 1 17.01 -0.95 1.67
CA ALA A 1 16.41 -1.38 1.65
C ALA A 1 15.98 -2.30 1.14
N ILE A 2 15.97 -2.63 1.03
CA ILE A 2 15.71 -3.28 0.60
C ILE A 2 14.94 -3.99 0.56
N ILE A 3 14.30 -4.02 0.70
CA ILE A 3 13.42 -4.56 0.63
C ILE A 3 13.25 -5.03 -0.39
N GLY A 4 13.66 -4.57 -1.13
CA GLY A 4 13.49 -5.01 -2.24
C GLY A 4 12.93 -6.22 -2.45
N GLY A 5 12.26 -6.36 -3.13
CA GLY A 5 11.79 -7.46 -3.62
C GLY A 5 11.33 -8.49 -2.82
N ILE A 6 11.44 -8.42 -1.91
CA ILE A 6 11.18 -9.29 -1.16
C ILE A 6 10.00 -9.78 -1.19
N MET A 7 9.15 -9.26 -1.28
CA MET A 7 8.03 -9.71 -1.12
C MET A 7 7.44 -10.55 -1.98
N ALA A 8 7.48 -10.58 -2.91
CA ALA A 8 6.85 -11.39 -3.80
C ALA A 8 6.40 -12.68 -3.54
N LEU A 9 6.30 -13.19 -2.68
CA LEU A 9 6.03 -14.34 -2.47
C LEU A 9 4.78 -14.79 -2.29
N VAL A 10 4.26 -15.52 -2.81
CA VAL A 10 3.12 -15.95 -2.64
C VAL A 10 2.64 -17.04 -2.10
N ALA A 11 1.75 -17.10 -1.46
CA ALA A 11 1.36 -18.16 -0.81
C ALA A 11 0.29 -18.80 -1.43
N THR A 12 0.32 -19.97 -1.55
CA THR A 12 -0.75 -20.61 -2.14
C THR A 12 -1.40 -21.42 -1.14
N ASN A 13 -1.30 -21.09 0.06
CA ASN A 13 -1.81 -21.94 1.07
C ASN A 13 -3.28 -21.98 1.24
N LEU A 14 -3.76 -22.94 1.93
CA LEU A 14 -5.16 -23.02 2.23
C LEU A 14 -5.50 -21.98 3.25
N ILE A 15 -6.54 -21.24 3.02
CA ILE A 15 -6.98 -20.21 3.92
C ILE A 15 -8.44 -20.47 4.22
N GLY A 16 -8.82 -20.38 5.45
CA GLY A 16 -10.22 -20.56 5.82
C GLY A 16 -11.08 -19.48 5.20
N SER A 17 -12.40 -19.67 5.14
CA SER A 17 -13.24 -18.73 4.43
C SER A 17 -13.19 -17.32 5.02
N ALA A 18 -13.11 -17.18 6.34
CA ALA A 18 -13.00 -15.86 6.93
C ALA A 18 -11.65 -15.22 6.58
N GLY A 19 -10.59 -16.03 6.58
CA GLY A 19 -9.28 -15.54 6.22
C GLY A 19 -9.22 -15.17 4.75
N ASP A 20 -9.89 -15.94 3.90
CA ASP A 20 -9.94 -15.63 2.48
C ASP A 20 -10.63 -14.29 2.26
N ALA A 21 -11.71 -14.02 2.99
CA ALA A 21 -12.40 -12.75 2.87
C ALA A 21 -11.51 -11.59 3.31
N ARG A 22 -10.71 -11.78 4.35
CA ARG A 22 -9.80 -10.72 4.79
C ARG A 22 -8.69 -10.48 3.80
N VAL A 23 -8.18 -11.54 3.19
CA VAL A 23 -7.16 -11.38 2.15
C VAL A 23 -7.74 -10.60 0.97
N LYS A 24 -8.95 -10.94 0.55
CA LYS A 24 -9.58 -10.23 -0.56
C LYS A 24 -9.86 -8.78 -0.22
N THR A 25 -10.29 -8.50 0.99
CA THR A 25 -10.51 -7.13 1.44
C THR A 25 -9.20 -6.35 1.41
N THR A 26 -8.13 -6.98 1.86
CA THR A 26 -6.82 -6.32 1.87
C THR A 26 -6.36 -6.01 0.45
N ILE A 27 -6.56 -6.94 -0.48
CA ILE A 27 -6.21 -6.69 -1.87
C ILE A 27 -7.03 -5.53 -2.43
N SER A 28 -8.32 -5.45 -2.08
CA SER A 28 -9.15 -4.33 -2.52
C SER A 28 -8.66 -3.00 -1.97
N GLN A 29 -8.20 -3.00 -0.72
CA GLN A 29 -7.65 -1.78 -0.14
C GLN A 29 -6.36 -1.37 -0.85
N ILE A 30 -5.54 -2.34 -1.20
CA ILE A 30 -4.31 -2.04 -1.95
C ILE A 30 -4.67 -1.42 -3.29
N LYS A 31 -5.68 -1.95 -3.98
CA LYS A 31 -6.08 -1.39 -5.27
C LYS A 31 -6.62 0.03 -5.12
N LEU A 32 -7.31 0.30 -4.04
CA LEU A 32 -7.81 1.64 -3.78
C LEU A 32 -6.63 2.61 -3.61
N ILE A 33 -5.61 2.20 -2.88
CA ILE A 33 -4.43 3.03 -2.68
C ILE A 33 -3.70 3.21 -4.00
N GLU A 34 -3.63 2.16 -4.82
CA GLU A 34 -2.98 2.27 -6.12
C GLU A 34 -3.66 3.30 -7.01
N GLY A 35 -4.99 3.32 -7.02
CA GLY A 35 -5.71 4.31 -7.79
C GLY A 35 -5.41 5.73 -7.33
N ALA A 36 -5.30 5.92 -6.03
CA ALA A 36 -4.98 7.22 -5.48
C ALA A 36 -3.54 7.63 -5.81
N LEU A 37 -2.62 6.66 -5.79
CA LEU A 37 -1.22 6.95 -6.16
C LEU A 37 -1.13 7.34 -7.63
N ASP A 38 -1.88 6.68 -8.48
CA ASP A 38 -1.85 7.02 -9.90
C ASP A 38 -2.39 8.42 -10.13
N MET A 39 -3.42 8.82 -9.41
CA MET A 39 -3.97 10.16 -9.54
C MET A 39 -2.97 11.19 -9.00
N TYR A 40 -2.28 10.87 -7.91
CA TYR A 40 -1.28 11.76 -7.36
C TYR A 40 -0.18 11.99 -8.42
N LYS A 41 0.28 10.92 -9.05
CA LYS A 41 1.32 11.07 -10.07
C LYS A 41 0.81 11.83 -11.27
N LEU A 42 -0.44 11.64 -11.64
CA LEU A 42 -1.01 12.37 -12.76
C LEU A 42 -0.96 13.88 -12.51
N HIS A 43 -1.26 14.29 -11.28
CA HIS A 43 -1.27 15.71 -10.95
C HIS A 43 0.11 16.25 -10.65
N ASN A 44 0.97 15.47 -10.06
CA ASN A 44 2.23 15.98 -9.50
C ASN A 44 3.46 15.41 -10.17
N PHE A 45 3.29 14.59 -11.20
CA PHE A 45 4.34 14.05 -12.04
C PHE A 45 5.24 13.01 -11.37
N THR A 46 5.02 12.68 -10.15
CA THR A 46 5.80 11.64 -9.48
C THR A 46 4.95 11.03 -8.39
N TYR A 47 5.28 9.83 -7.99
CA TYR A 47 4.64 9.20 -6.83
C TYR A 47 5.25 9.79 -5.55
N PRO A 48 4.57 9.68 -4.43
CA PRO A 48 5.17 10.07 -3.16
C PRO A 48 6.42 9.25 -2.89
N THR A 49 7.40 9.83 -2.21
CA THR A 49 8.61 9.09 -1.85
C THR A 49 8.29 8.11 -0.74
N THR A 50 9.20 7.19 -0.49
CA THR A 50 9.05 6.25 0.61
C THR A 50 8.85 7.01 1.93
N GLU A 51 9.60 8.08 2.13
CA GLU A 51 9.47 8.87 3.36
C GLU A 51 8.14 9.61 3.43
N GLN A 52 7.63 10.08 2.31
CA GLN A 52 6.34 10.77 2.30
C GLN A 52 5.22 9.78 2.57
N GLY A 53 5.36 8.57 2.05
CA GLY A 53 4.47 7.48 2.35
C GLY A 53 3.05 7.65 1.83
N ILE A 54 2.21 6.73 2.20
CA ILE A 54 0.81 6.74 1.79
C ILE A 54 0.08 7.94 2.41
N GLU A 55 0.59 8.49 3.50
CA GLU A 55 -0.03 9.66 4.09
C GLU A 55 -0.09 10.83 3.13
N ALA A 56 0.79 10.85 2.13
CA ALA A 56 0.76 11.90 1.12
C ALA A 56 -0.57 11.91 0.36
N LEU A 57 -1.31 10.81 0.41
CA LEU A 57 -2.60 10.73 -0.28
C LEU A 57 -3.73 11.36 0.51
N VAL A 58 -3.53 11.62 1.78
CA VAL A 58 -4.58 12.23 2.62
C VAL A 58 -4.17 13.61 3.12
N LYS A 59 -2.88 13.92 3.08
CA LYS A 59 -2.40 15.21 3.57
C LYS A 59 -1.25 15.63 2.69
N LYS A 60 -1.26 16.87 2.24
CA LYS A 60 -0.19 17.37 1.38
C LYS A 60 1.14 17.26 2.09
N PRO A 61 2.11 16.56 1.51
CA PRO A 61 3.42 16.46 2.14
C PRO A 61 4.15 17.79 2.11
N THR A 62 4.91 18.04 3.16
CA THR A 62 5.70 19.27 3.25
C THR A 62 7.17 18.99 2.99
N SER A 63 7.56 17.72 2.88
CA SER A 63 8.93 17.38 2.55
C SER A 63 9.12 17.34 1.05
N ALA A 64 10.35 17.50 0.61
CA ALA A 64 10.64 17.49 -0.82
C ALA A 64 10.55 16.08 -1.39
N PRO A 65 10.12 15.94 -2.63
CA PRO A 65 9.63 16.99 -3.50
C PRO A 65 8.17 17.31 -3.17
N GLU A 66 7.91 18.57 -2.91
CA GLU A 66 6.54 18.96 -2.60
C GLU A 66 5.68 18.87 -3.85
N PRO A 67 4.48 18.34 -3.72
CA PRO A 67 3.60 18.26 -4.88
C PRO A 67 3.16 19.64 -5.33
N LYS A 68 3.17 19.86 -6.64
CA LYS A 68 2.84 21.17 -7.17
C LYS A 68 1.37 21.35 -7.41
N ASN A 69 0.66 20.30 -7.65
CA ASN A 69 -0.74 20.37 -7.98
C ASN A 69 -1.56 19.45 -7.12
N TYR A 70 -1.35 19.53 -5.82
CA TYR A 70 -2.02 18.65 -4.88
C TYR A 70 -3.52 18.85 -4.92
N GLN A 71 -4.27 17.75 -5.02
CA GLN A 71 -5.72 17.85 -5.11
C GLN A 71 -6.31 18.31 -3.80
N THR A 72 -7.22 19.27 -3.88
CA THR A 72 -7.92 19.74 -2.69
C THR A 72 -8.69 18.61 -2.08
N GLY A 73 -8.50 18.38 -0.79
CA GLY A 73 -9.19 17.29 -0.10
C GLY A 73 -8.45 15.98 -0.14
N GLY A 74 -7.32 15.92 -0.85
CA GLY A 74 -6.53 14.70 -0.90
C GLY A 74 -7.02 13.73 -1.95
N TYR A 75 -6.49 12.52 -1.91
CA TYR A 75 -6.76 11.52 -2.91
C TYR A 75 -7.51 10.30 -2.38
N LEU A 76 -7.69 10.22 -1.07
CA LEU A 76 -8.47 9.14 -0.46
C LEU A 76 -9.64 9.72 0.30
N LYS A 77 -10.76 9.02 0.24
CA LYS A 77 -11.95 9.51 0.90
C LYS A 77 -11.78 9.53 2.40
N GLY A 78 -12.40 10.50 3.06
CA GLY A 78 -12.39 10.55 4.51
C GLY A 78 -11.09 11.00 5.11
N ASN A 79 -10.11 11.32 4.26
CA ASN A 79 -8.81 11.78 4.73
C ASN A 79 -8.14 10.78 5.67
N ASN A 80 -8.41 9.52 5.50
CA ASN A 80 -7.78 8.48 6.30
C ASN A 80 -7.09 7.48 5.40
N VAL A 81 -5.91 7.03 5.81
CA VAL A 81 -5.22 5.96 5.12
C VAL A 81 -5.88 4.65 5.51
N PRO A 82 -6.32 3.84 4.56
CA PRO A 82 -6.93 2.56 4.92
C PRO A 82 -5.89 1.61 5.52
N THR A 83 -6.36 0.69 6.33
CA THR A 83 -5.51 -0.35 6.86
C THR A 83 -5.87 -1.66 6.20
N ASP A 84 -5.06 -2.69 6.44
CA ASP A 84 -5.43 -4.01 5.95
C ASP A 84 -6.58 -4.56 6.79
N ALA A 85 -7.06 -5.73 6.43
CA ALA A 85 -8.25 -6.28 7.08
C ALA A 85 -8.01 -6.71 8.53
N TRP A 86 -6.75 -6.73 8.95
CA TRP A 86 -6.40 -7.07 10.33
C TRP A 86 -6.06 -5.83 11.16
N GLY A 87 -6.24 -4.64 10.56
CA GLY A 87 -6.03 -3.39 11.30
C GLY A 87 -4.61 -2.87 11.30
N HIS A 88 -3.73 -3.46 10.51
CA HIS A 88 -2.35 -3.01 10.44
C HIS A 88 -2.17 -2.01 9.32
N GLU A 89 -1.21 -1.10 9.47
CA GLU A 89 -0.92 -0.14 8.42
C GLU A 89 -0.19 -0.82 7.28
N PHE A 90 -0.41 -0.36 6.06
CA PHE A 90 0.33 -0.84 4.93
C PHE A 90 1.73 -0.24 4.92
N LEU A 91 2.68 -0.99 4.40
CA LEU A 91 4.01 -0.47 4.13
C LEU A 91 4.05 0.06 2.72
N TYR A 92 4.87 1.07 2.48
CA TYR A 92 4.97 1.71 1.18
C TYR A 92 6.42 1.95 0.83
N PHE A 93 6.81 1.57 -0.36
CA PHE A 93 8.17 1.77 -0.83
C PHE A 93 8.13 2.31 -2.25
N LEU A 94 8.99 3.27 -2.55
CA LEU A 94 9.15 3.76 -3.90
C LEU A 94 10.62 3.57 -4.28
N ASP A 95 10.87 2.85 -5.38
CA ASP A 95 12.22 2.63 -5.84
C ASP A 95 12.24 2.74 -7.35
N LYS A 96 13.08 3.62 -7.86
CA LYS A 96 13.27 3.77 -9.31
C LYS A 96 11.96 4.00 -10.06
N GLY A 97 11.10 4.77 -9.45
CA GLY A 97 9.84 5.11 -10.10
C GLY A 97 8.75 4.07 -9.99
N GLN A 98 9.01 3.00 -9.26
CA GLN A 98 8.00 1.97 -9.07
C GLN A 98 7.67 1.85 -7.59
N TYR A 99 6.37 1.88 -7.28
CA TYR A 99 5.97 1.74 -5.88
C TYR A 99 5.61 0.30 -5.56
N GLU A 100 5.63 0.00 -4.28
CA GLU A 100 5.11 -1.27 -3.77
C GLU A 100 4.35 -0.99 -2.48
N ILE A 101 3.18 -1.59 -2.33
CA ILE A 101 2.37 -1.50 -1.13
C ILE A 101 2.28 -2.90 -0.56
N VAL A 102 2.55 -3.05 0.71
CA VAL A 102 2.60 -4.38 1.34
C VAL A 102 1.78 -4.43 2.61
N SER A 103 1.00 -5.50 2.75
CA SER A 103 0.38 -5.86 4.02
C SER A 103 1.16 -7.04 4.56
N LEU A 104 1.52 -7.01 5.84
CA LEU A 104 2.24 -8.12 6.45
C LEU A 104 1.30 -9.23 6.96
N GLY A 105 0.04 -9.15 6.60
CA GLY A 105 -0.88 -10.23 6.94
C GLY A 105 -1.37 -10.17 8.37
N ALA A 106 -1.96 -11.25 8.81
CA ALA A 106 -2.61 -11.28 10.11
C ALA A 106 -1.63 -11.15 11.26
N ASP A 107 -0.40 -11.63 11.09
CA ASP A 107 0.56 -11.59 12.20
C ASP A 107 1.42 -10.31 12.20
N GLY A 108 1.31 -9.48 11.19
CA GLY A 108 2.07 -8.23 11.16
C GLY A 108 3.57 -8.41 11.04
N GLN A 109 4.02 -9.56 10.58
CA GLN A 109 5.44 -9.85 10.45
C GLN A 109 5.76 -10.36 9.08
N GLU A 110 6.96 -10.12 8.61
CA GLU A 110 7.35 -10.60 7.30
C GLU A 110 7.27 -12.10 7.20
N GLY A 111 6.86 -12.58 6.05
CA GLY A 111 6.79 -14.01 5.80
C GLY A 111 5.46 -14.58 6.25
N GLY A 112 5.43 -15.83 6.52
CA GLY A 112 4.22 -16.48 6.98
C GLY A 112 3.48 -17.18 5.85
N GLU A 113 2.40 -17.82 6.20
CA GLU A 113 1.59 -18.57 5.26
C GLU A 113 0.13 -18.33 5.53
N GLY A 114 -0.71 -18.59 4.55
CA GLY A 114 -2.14 -18.41 4.71
C GLY A 114 -2.47 -16.96 5.02
N GLU A 115 -3.19 -16.71 6.09
CA GLU A 115 -3.54 -15.36 6.48
C GLU A 115 -2.34 -14.57 6.95
N ASN A 116 -1.27 -15.24 7.33
CA ASN A 116 -0.08 -14.54 7.82
C ASN A 116 0.88 -14.19 6.69
N ALA A 117 0.59 -14.62 5.47
CA ALA A 117 1.49 -14.33 4.35
C ALA A 117 1.42 -12.85 3.97
N ASP A 118 2.54 -12.33 3.53
CA ASP A 118 2.59 -10.95 3.07
C ASP A 118 1.81 -10.81 1.77
N ILE A 119 1.14 -9.69 1.61
CA ILE A 119 0.39 -9.38 0.40
C ILE A 119 0.99 -8.12 -0.20
N SER A 120 1.42 -8.21 -1.45
CA SER A 120 2.10 -7.08 -2.10
C SER A 120 1.33 -6.62 -3.32
N SER A 121 1.39 -5.32 -3.59
CA SER A 121 0.81 -4.78 -4.81
C SER A 121 1.50 -5.31 -6.05
N LEU A 122 2.69 -5.89 -5.89
CA LEU A 122 3.41 -6.46 -7.03
C LEU A 122 3.03 -7.93 -7.29
N ASP A 123 2.23 -8.52 -6.45
CA ASP A 123 1.78 -9.89 -6.66
C ASP A 123 0.82 -9.95 -7.83
N LYS A 124 0.85 -11.03 -8.58
CA LYS A 124 -0.03 -11.18 -9.73
C LYS A 124 -1.09 -12.24 -9.51
#